data_b35b1e84ce87f9c20f7e9edca1ae4a15
#
_entry.id   b35b1e84ce87f9c20f7e9edca1ae4a15
#
_cell.length_a   1.000
_cell.length_b   1.000
_cell.length_c   1.000
_cell.angle_alpha   90.00
_cell.angle_beta   90.00
_cell.angle_gamma   90.00
#
_symmetry.space_group_name_H-M   'P 1'
#
loop_
_entity.id
_entity.type
_entity.pdbx_description
1 polymer ?
#
loop_
_entity_poly.entity_id
_entity_poly.type
_entity_poly.pdbx_seq_one_letter_code
_entity_poly.pdbx_strand_id
1 'polypeptide(L)'
;YYERVELLIDDSGILFFQWDEPLAIGETVTDSAALLPFSDIGEIVSQTLGYQYGNGEHPETTTSYRVTVTGLTLSLQRVCDYDSWKSGLLVPVWNVYCRIEETRTDGDGETIVWSDAHPVLSVQAIDGSVIDLQKGY
;
A
#
# COMPACT_ATOMS: atom_id res chain seq x y z
N TYR A 1 3.81 8.79 -5.63
CA TYR A 1 3.96 10.10 -4.99
C TYR A 1 2.60 10.56 -4.52
N TYR A 2 2.50 10.98 -3.25
CA TYR A 2 1.26 11.43 -2.64
C TYR A 2 1.41 12.90 -2.27
N GLU A 3 0.33 13.65 -2.39
CA GLU A 3 0.25 14.99 -1.84
C GLU A 3 0.55 14.95 -0.33
N ARG A 4 1.50 15.75 0.10
CA ARG A 4 1.94 15.79 1.50
C ARG A 4 1.97 17.21 2.02
N VAL A 5 1.38 17.41 3.19
CA VAL A 5 1.51 18.64 3.96
C VAL A 5 2.34 18.36 5.21
N GLU A 6 3.39 19.12 5.40
CA GLU A 6 4.24 19.05 6.59
C GLU A 6 4.19 20.39 7.34
N LEU A 7 4.00 20.29 8.64
CA LEU A 7 3.87 21.43 9.55
C LEU A 7 4.78 21.23 10.74
N LEU A 8 5.61 22.23 11.05
CA LEU A 8 6.30 22.33 12.33
C LEU A 8 5.67 23.45 13.15
N ILE A 9 5.19 23.13 14.32
CA ILE A 9 4.41 24.04 15.17
C ILE A 9 5.06 24.05 16.56
N ASP A 10 5.19 25.25 17.15
CA ASP A 10 5.54 25.45 18.57
C ASP A 10 4.57 26.41 19.25
N ASP A 11 4.88 26.82 20.48
CA ASP A 11 4.06 27.74 21.27
C ASP A 11 3.93 29.14 20.62
N SER A 12 4.80 29.50 19.69
CA SER A 12 4.77 30.78 18.95
C SER A 12 3.95 30.71 17.65
N GLY A 13 3.58 29.50 17.21
CA GLY A 13 2.80 29.26 16.01
C GLY A 13 3.46 28.31 15.01
N ILE A 14 3.16 28.51 13.72
CA ILE A 14 3.71 27.69 12.64
C ILE A 14 5.09 28.21 12.28
N LEU A 15 6.13 27.37 12.52
CA LEU A 15 7.52 27.66 12.18
C LEU A 15 7.87 27.26 10.76
N PHE A 16 7.23 26.20 10.25
CA PHE A 16 7.49 25.64 8.94
C PHE A 16 6.20 25.10 8.35
N PHE A 17 6.00 25.35 7.06
CA PHE A 17 4.91 24.80 6.26
C PHE A 17 5.47 24.37 4.91
N GLN A 18 5.24 23.13 4.54
CA GLN A 18 5.56 22.61 3.23
C GLN A 18 4.36 21.84 2.67
N TRP A 19 4.05 22.11 1.42
CA TRP A 19 3.02 21.39 0.67
C TRP A 19 3.63 20.85 -0.62
N ASP A 20 3.86 19.56 -0.62
CA ASP A 20 4.48 18.87 -1.74
C ASP A 20 3.42 18.33 -2.67
N GLU A 21 3.64 18.52 -3.96
CA GLU A 21 2.85 17.96 -5.06
C GLU A 21 1.33 18.20 -4.93
N PRO A 22 0.87 19.46 -4.77
CA PRO A 22 -0.55 19.75 -4.71
C PRO A 22 -1.27 19.28 -5.98
N LEU A 23 -2.39 18.59 -5.80
CA LEU A 23 -3.18 18.04 -6.89
C LEU A 23 -4.46 18.84 -7.08
N ALA A 24 -4.81 19.11 -8.34
CA ALA A 24 -6.12 19.61 -8.70
C ALA A 24 -7.01 18.44 -9.14
N ILE A 25 -8.18 18.30 -8.53
CA ILE A 25 -9.18 17.34 -8.98
C ILE A 25 -9.76 17.84 -10.31
N GLY A 26 -9.61 17.02 -11.34
CA GLY A 26 -10.13 17.30 -12.67
C GLY A 26 -11.56 16.81 -12.89
N GLU A 27 -11.83 16.33 -14.08
CA GLU A 27 -13.15 15.84 -14.46
C GLU A 27 -13.46 14.47 -13.87
N THR A 28 -14.74 14.22 -13.58
CA THR A 28 -15.23 12.89 -13.23
C THR A 28 -15.28 12.02 -14.47
N VAL A 29 -14.49 10.96 -14.52
CA VAL A 29 -14.43 10.02 -15.65
C VAL A 29 -15.65 9.12 -15.68
N THR A 30 -16.15 8.72 -14.50
CA THR A 30 -17.39 7.95 -14.36
C THR A 30 -18.09 8.28 -13.06
N ASP A 31 -19.39 8.44 -13.10
CA ASP A 31 -20.21 8.77 -11.92
C ASP A 31 -20.46 7.56 -11.03
N SER A 32 -20.31 6.36 -11.56
CA SER A 32 -20.43 5.10 -10.79
C SER A 32 -19.58 4.01 -11.39
N ALA A 33 -18.73 3.39 -10.58
CA ALA A 33 -17.96 2.23 -10.95
C ALA A 33 -18.43 1.02 -10.13
N ALA A 34 -18.62 -0.11 -10.81
CA ALA A 34 -18.89 -1.37 -10.13
C ALA A 34 -17.58 -1.86 -9.50
N LEU A 35 -17.62 -2.11 -8.21
CA LEU A 35 -16.49 -2.69 -7.50
C LEU A 35 -16.56 -4.22 -7.59
N LEU A 36 -15.40 -4.87 -7.58
CA LEU A 36 -15.30 -6.32 -7.43
C LEU A 36 -15.91 -6.76 -6.10
N PRO A 37 -16.51 -7.95 -6.06
CA PRO A 37 -16.92 -8.57 -4.81
C PRO A 37 -15.76 -8.65 -3.82
N PHE A 38 -16.05 -8.43 -2.55
CA PHE A 38 -15.01 -8.48 -1.51
C PHE A 38 -14.30 -9.85 -1.41
N SER A 39 -15.01 -10.93 -1.77
CA SER A 39 -14.43 -12.28 -1.87
C SER A 39 -13.28 -12.35 -2.86
N ASP A 40 -13.45 -11.69 -4.02
CA ASP A 40 -12.45 -11.70 -5.09
C ASP A 40 -11.22 -10.87 -4.69
N ILE A 41 -11.44 -9.73 -4.03
CA ILE A 41 -10.36 -8.95 -3.42
C ILE A 41 -9.61 -9.78 -2.38
N GLY A 42 -10.32 -10.52 -1.52
CA GLY A 42 -9.70 -11.40 -0.52
C GLY A 42 -8.83 -12.49 -1.14
N GLU A 43 -9.27 -13.05 -2.26
CA GLU A 43 -8.49 -14.05 -3.01
C GLU A 43 -7.21 -13.44 -3.61
N ILE A 44 -7.32 -12.28 -4.27
CA ILE A 44 -6.16 -11.54 -4.84
C ILE A 44 -5.15 -11.21 -3.74
N VAL A 45 -5.62 -10.68 -2.61
CA VAL A 45 -4.76 -10.35 -1.46
C VAL A 45 -4.03 -11.59 -0.95
N SER A 46 -4.76 -12.70 -0.76
CA SER A 46 -4.18 -13.96 -0.26
C SER A 46 -3.11 -14.51 -1.21
N GLN A 47 -3.38 -14.51 -2.51
CA GLN A 47 -2.45 -14.98 -3.53
C GLN A 47 -1.20 -14.10 -3.61
N THR A 48 -1.39 -12.77 -3.59
CA THR A 48 -0.28 -11.80 -3.70
C THR A 48 0.63 -11.86 -2.48
N LEU A 49 0.07 -11.86 -1.26
CA LEU A 49 0.85 -11.99 -0.03
C LEU A 49 1.54 -13.36 0.05
N GLY A 50 0.85 -14.42 -0.39
CA GLY A 50 1.44 -15.77 -0.49
C GLY A 50 2.64 -15.80 -1.45
N TYR A 51 2.57 -15.09 -2.57
CA TYR A 51 3.69 -14.98 -3.51
C TYR A 51 4.85 -14.14 -2.94
N GLN A 52 4.55 -12.97 -2.34
CA GLN A 52 5.56 -12.06 -1.79
C GLN A 52 6.35 -12.68 -0.63
N TYR A 53 5.68 -13.44 0.24
CA TYR A 53 6.28 -13.98 1.46
C TYR A 53 6.47 -15.50 1.45
N GLY A 54 5.85 -16.20 0.49
CA GLY A 54 5.93 -17.67 0.41
C GLY A 54 7.15 -18.20 -0.33
N ASN A 55 7.72 -17.42 -1.24
CA ASN A 55 8.90 -17.79 -2.02
C ASN A 55 10.14 -17.17 -1.38
N GLY A 56 10.59 -17.70 -0.25
CA GLY A 56 11.82 -17.25 0.40
C GLY A 56 12.99 -17.24 -0.58
N GLU A 57 13.46 -16.05 -0.97
CA GLU A 57 14.56 -15.86 -1.92
C GLU A 57 15.95 -16.26 -1.36
N HIS A 58 16.03 -16.72 -0.12
CA HIS A 58 17.29 -17.10 0.53
C HIS A 58 17.25 -18.53 1.05
N PRO A 59 17.57 -19.53 0.19
CA PRO A 59 17.63 -20.93 0.61
C PRO A 59 18.74 -21.22 1.64
N GLU A 60 19.68 -20.30 1.87
CA GLU A 60 20.77 -20.48 2.83
C GLU A 60 20.40 -20.06 4.26
N THR A 61 19.39 -19.20 4.42
CA THR A 61 18.80 -18.85 5.70
C THR A 61 17.32 -19.19 5.63
N THR A 62 16.92 -20.30 6.22
CA THR A 62 15.51 -20.70 6.22
C THR A 62 14.70 -19.67 6.99
N THR A 63 14.14 -18.72 6.27
CA THR A 63 13.29 -17.68 6.83
C THR A 63 11.84 -18.11 6.66
N SER A 64 11.08 -18.14 7.73
CA SER A 64 9.64 -18.33 7.67
C SER A 64 8.93 -17.00 7.97
N TYR A 65 7.88 -16.71 7.21
CA TYR A 65 7.03 -15.54 7.42
C TYR A 65 5.65 -15.98 7.90
N ARG A 66 5.13 -15.27 8.89
CA ARG A 66 3.71 -15.29 9.23
C ARG A 66 3.15 -13.91 8.96
N VAL A 67 2.29 -13.78 7.96
CA VAL A 67 1.63 -12.54 7.59
C VAL A 67 0.20 -12.57 8.09
N THR A 68 -0.15 -11.61 8.94
CA THR A 68 -1.51 -11.46 9.48
C THR A 68 -2.08 -10.15 8.98
N VAL A 69 -3.15 -10.21 8.21
CA VAL A 69 -3.90 -9.02 7.81
C VAL A 69 -4.57 -8.43 9.04
N THR A 70 -4.22 -7.19 9.39
CA THR A 70 -4.72 -6.49 10.58
C THR A 70 -5.81 -5.47 10.25
N GLY A 71 -5.88 -5.05 8.99
CA GLY A 71 -6.89 -4.11 8.54
C GLY A 71 -6.96 -3.99 7.03
N LEU A 72 -8.15 -3.58 6.55
CA LEU A 72 -8.39 -3.17 5.17
C LEU A 72 -9.15 -1.84 5.18
N THR A 73 -8.75 -0.93 4.31
CA THR A 73 -9.47 0.34 4.09
C THR A 73 -9.72 0.56 2.62
N LEU A 74 -10.92 1.00 2.27
CA LEU A 74 -11.25 1.45 0.93
C LEU A 74 -11.04 2.96 0.87
N SER A 75 -10.20 3.41 -0.06
CA SER A 75 -9.91 4.83 -0.27
C SER A 75 -9.76 5.14 -1.76
N LEU A 76 -9.73 6.42 -2.11
CA LEU A 76 -9.32 6.84 -3.45
C LEU A 76 -7.79 7.01 -3.46
N GLN A 77 -7.16 6.46 -4.48
CA GLN A 77 -5.72 6.59 -4.71
C GLN A 77 -5.45 7.04 -6.13
N ARG A 78 -4.45 7.92 -6.28
CA ARG A 78 -3.99 8.33 -7.60
C ARG A 78 -3.14 7.22 -8.23
N VAL A 79 -3.53 6.82 -9.43
CA VAL A 79 -2.76 5.93 -10.29
C VAL A 79 -2.33 6.71 -11.52
N CYS A 80 -1.06 6.65 -11.85
CA CYS A 80 -0.47 7.37 -12.99
C CYS A 80 -0.05 6.37 -14.07
N ASP A 81 -0.03 6.82 -15.31
CA ASP A 81 0.69 6.12 -16.37
C ASP A 81 2.20 6.26 -16.15
N TYR A 82 2.96 5.27 -16.59
CA TYR A 82 4.41 5.19 -16.42
C TYR A 82 5.15 6.48 -16.81
N ASP A 83 4.70 7.18 -17.86
CA ASP A 83 5.31 8.40 -18.38
C ASP A 83 4.63 9.70 -17.94
N SER A 84 3.58 9.65 -17.09
CA SER A 84 2.74 10.80 -16.76
C SER A 84 2.63 11.03 -15.25
N TRP A 85 3.72 11.53 -14.64
CA TRP A 85 3.71 11.88 -13.22
C TRP A 85 2.87 13.13 -12.87
N LYS A 86 2.50 13.96 -13.87
CA LYS A 86 1.73 15.21 -13.67
C LYS A 86 0.23 15.01 -13.62
N SER A 87 -0.25 13.90 -14.13
CA SER A 87 -1.68 13.57 -14.17
C SER A 87 -1.89 12.12 -13.78
N GLY A 88 -3.11 11.77 -13.44
CA GLY A 88 -3.48 10.39 -13.09
C GLY A 88 -4.96 10.28 -12.84
N LEU A 89 -5.42 9.08 -12.59
CA LEU A 89 -6.79 8.78 -12.22
C LEU A 89 -6.88 8.57 -10.71
N LEU A 90 -7.90 9.11 -10.08
CA LEU A 90 -8.30 8.71 -8.75
C LEU A 90 -9.19 7.48 -8.87
N VAL A 91 -8.70 6.35 -8.39
CA VAL A 91 -9.40 5.08 -8.45
C VAL A 91 -9.68 4.55 -7.03
N PRO A 92 -10.79 3.82 -6.82
CA PRO A 92 -11.03 3.16 -5.54
C PRO A 92 -10.06 2.02 -5.35
N VAL A 93 -9.42 1.99 -4.18
CA VAL A 93 -8.35 1.03 -3.85
C VAL A 93 -8.56 0.46 -2.46
N TRP A 94 -8.44 -0.86 -2.34
CA TRP A 94 -8.33 -1.55 -1.06
C TRP A 94 -6.87 -1.54 -0.60
N ASN A 95 -6.62 -0.85 0.50
CA ASN A 95 -5.32 -0.84 1.18
C ASN A 95 -5.30 -1.89 2.28
N VAL A 96 -4.29 -2.75 2.24
CA VAL A 96 -4.13 -3.91 3.12
C VAL A 96 -3.00 -3.65 4.11
N TYR A 97 -3.31 -3.70 5.38
CA TYR A 97 -2.34 -3.54 6.46
C TYR A 97 -2.06 -4.88 7.11
N CYS A 98 -0.78 -5.16 7.34
CA CYS A 98 -0.35 -6.44 7.88
C CYS A 98 0.57 -6.27 9.08
N ARG A 99 0.51 -7.27 9.95
CA ARG A 99 1.57 -7.58 10.90
C ARG A 99 2.37 -8.75 10.32
N ILE A 100 3.68 -8.58 10.25
CA ILE A 100 4.59 -9.55 9.67
C ILE A 100 5.52 -10.06 10.78
N GLU A 101 5.57 -11.37 10.95
CA GLU A 101 6.49 -12.07 11.84
C GLU A 101 7.48 -12.83 10.97
N GLU A 102 8.74 -12.46 11.04
CA GLU A 102 9.85 -13.15 10.38
C GLU A 102 10.62 -13.96 11.39
N THR A 103 10.76 -15.26 11.15
CA THR A 103 11.60 -16.14 11.96
C THR A 103 12.84 -16.47 11.17
N ARG A 104 14.00 -16.05 11.64
CA ARG A 104 15.31 -16.40 11.07
C ARG A 104 15.86 -17.63 11.73
N THR A 105 16.43 -18.52 10.93
CA THR A 105 17.02 -19.78 11.38
C THR A 105 18.56 -19.75 11.35
N ASP A 106 19.16 -18.61 10.99
CA ASP A 106 20.58 -18.36 11.08
C ASP A 106 20.95 -18.00 12.53
N GLY A 107 21.36 -18.97 13.31
CA GLY A 107 21.75 -18.78 14.70
C GLY A 107 20.70 -19.21 15.72
N ASP A 108 20.29 -18.33 16.64
CA ASP A 108 19.48 -18.67 17.81
C ASP A 108 17.95 -18.71 17.54
N GLY A 109 17.51 -18.63 16.31
CA GLY A 109 16.07 -18.69 15.95
C GLY A 109 15.32 -17.44 16.35
N GLU A 110 15.88 -16.26 16.12
CA GLU A 110 15.26 -14.98 16.44
C GLU A 110 13.98 -14.75 15.62
N THR A 111 12.91 -14.30 16.27
CA THR A 111 11.68 -13.86 15.62
C THR A 111 11.60 -12.35 15.67
N ILE A 112 11.57 -11.71 14.50
CA ILE A 112 11.39 -10.28 14.35
C ILE A 112 9.93 -10.02 13.97
N VAL A 113 9.29 -9.08 14.65
CA VAL A 113 7.90 -8.70 14.39
C VAL A 113 7.87 -7.24 14.00
N TRP A 114 7.23 -6.95 12.88
CA TRP A 114 6.96 -5.56 12.48
C TRP A 114 5.55 -5.38 11.94
N SER A 115 5.04 -4.18 12.10
CA SER A 115 3.83 -3.70 11.46
C SER A 115 4.11 -2.30 10.93
N ASP A 116 3.71 -2.05 9.70
CA ASP A 116 3.86 -0.74 9.09
C ASP A 116 2.58 0.09 9.30
N ALA A 117 2.76 1.39 9.45
CA ALA A 117 1.66 2.37 9.38
C ALA A 117 1.15 2.54 7.93
N HIS A 118 1.94 2.09 6.94
CA HIS A 118 1.57 2.11 5.54
C HIS A 118 0.99 0.77 5.09
N PRO A 119 0.15 0.75 4.05
CA PRO A 119 -0.34 -0.50 3.50
C PRO A 119 0.81 -1.32 2.90
N VAL A 120 0.78 -2.61 3.15
CA VAL A 120 1.73 -3.58 2.57
C VAL A 120 1.37 -3.91 1.12
N LEU A 121 0.09 -3.80 0.80
CA LEU A 121 -0.46 -4.12 -0.50
C LEU A 121 -1.62 -3.18 -0.80
N SER A 122 -1.75 -2.73 -2.04
CA SER A 122 -2.90 -1.98 -2.52
C SER A 122 -3.48 -2.65 -3.76
N VAL A 123 -4.80 -2.86 -3.77
CA VAL A 123 -5.52 -3.54 -4.85
C VAL A 123 -6.61 -2.62 -5.38
N GLN A 124 -6.60 -2.34 -6.69
CA GLN A 124 -7.64 -1.57 -7.34
C GLN A 124 -8.98 -2.30 -7.22
N ALA A 125 -9.98 -1.60 -6.70
CA ALA A 125 -11.25 -2.23 -6.35
C ALA A 125 -12.16 -2.52 -7.57
N ILE A 126 -11.83 -2.00 -8.76
CA ILE A 126 -12.64 -2.16 -9.99
C ILE A 126 -12.21 -3.41 -10.76
N ASP A 127 -10.91 -3.62 -10.96
CA ASP A 127 -10.38 -4.68 -11.82
C ASP A 127 -9.44 -5.66 -11.09
N GLY A 128 -9.10 -5.39 -9.82
CA GLY A 128 -8.25 -6.25 -9.01
C GLY A 128 -6.75 -6.12 -9.30
N SER A 129 -6.33 -5.15 -10.08
CA SER A 129 -4.90 -4.92 -10.33
C SER A 129 -4.18 -4.51 -9.05
N VAL A 130 -2.98 -5.04 -8.87
CA VAL A 130 -2.10 -4.69 -7.75
C VAL A 130 -1.33 -3.44 -8.11
N ILE A 131 -1.41 -2.44 -7.24
CA ILE A 131 -0.75 -1.16 -7.43
C ILE A 131 0.63 -1.18 -6.77
N ASP A 132 1.67 -0.88 -7.52
CA ASP A 132 3.01 -0.64 -6.98
C ASP A 132 3.01 0.70 -6.25
N LEU A 133 3.04 0.64 -4.91
CA LEU A 133 2.98 1.83 -4.06
C LEU A 133 4.19 2.77 -4.23
N GLN A 134 5.32 2.26 -4.70
CA GLN A 134 6.52 3.08 -4.92
C GLN A 134 6.47 3.80 -6.26
N LYS A 135 5.87 3.18 -7.25
CA LYS A 135 5.80 3.72 -8.61
C LYS A 135 4.48 4.45 -8.89
N GLY A 136 3.41 4.10 -8.17
CA GLY A 136 2.09 4.73 -8.30
C GLY A 136 1.29 4.23 -9.52
N TYR A 137 1.58 3.02 -10.01
CA TYR A 137 0.81 2.37 -11.10
C TYR A 137 0.75 0.86 -10.91
#